data_e27e7172747cf10041bc521c268c2913
#
_entry.id   e27e7172747cf10041bc521c268c2913
#
_cell.length_a   1.000
_cell.length_b   1.000
_cell.length_c   1.000
_cell.angle_alpha   90.00
_cell.angle_beta   90.00
_cell.angle_gamma   90.00
#
_symmetry.space_group_name_H-M   'P 1'
#
loop_
_entity.id
_entity.type
_entity.pdbx_description
1 polymer ?
#
loop_
_entity_poly.entity_id
_entity_poly.type
_entity_poly.pdbx_seq_one_letter_code
_entity_poly.pdbx_strand_id
1 'polypeptide(L)'
;MTDGGWDRLVDRRTSNRGDARREALLGAFEELLREQSLEEVNVAEISRRAGVTRSAFYFYFESKAVAVLALLQGLYDAAGDANELLVKAEGEPEDRIREAITMLFDSVDEHAHSYRALLEARAASPSVREMWEEGRAEYAHVIAGMIGTERAAGRAVEGPDAEALATVLLNLNDHALERHALGLGPDRDEHIEVLTYLWLRTVYGTDRSTT
;
A
#
# COMPACT_ATOMS: atom_id res chain seq x y z
N MET A 1 0.92 -4.24 18.38
CA MET A 1 2.06 -3.33 18.14
C MET A 1 3.12 -4.16 17.44
N THR A 2 2.92 -4.40 16.15
CA THR A 2 3.87 -5.11 15.28
C THR A 2 4.69 -4.02 14.59
N ASP A 3 5.94 -3.90 15.03
CA ASP A 3 6.97 -3.11 14.38
C ASP A 3 7.16 -3.73 12.98
N GLY A 4 6.47 -3.14 11.99
CA GLY A 4 6.34 -3.69 10.65
C GLY A 4 7.70 -3.90 10.00
N GLY A 5 7.89 -5.03 9.33
CA GLY A 5 9.13 -5.39 8.65
C GLY A 5 9.68 -4.29 7.71
N TRP A 6 8.82 -3.39 7.26
CA TRP A 6 9.10 -2.21 6.44
C TRP A 6 9.97 -1.17 7.12
N ASP A 7 9.77 -0.87 8.42
CA ASP A 7 10.58 0.09 9.18
C ASP A 7 12.05 -0.33 9.22
N ARG A 8 12.34 -1.63 9.24
CA ARG A 8 13.71 -2.16 9.24
C ARG A 8 14.44 -2.01 7.90
N LEU A 9 13.72 -1.93 6.80
CA LEU A 9 14.30 -1.81 5.45
C LEU A 9 14.51 -0.35 5.03
N VAL A 10 13.74 0.56 5.60
CA VAL A 10 13.78 2.00 5.29
C VAL A 10 14.64 2.79 6.27
N ASP A 11 14.88 2.29 7.51
CA ASP A 11 15.60 3.02 8.55
C ASP A 11 17.00 2.45 8.81
N ARG A 12 18.00 3.09 8.24
CA ARG A 12 19.42 2.77 8.50
C ARG A 12 20.13 3.71 9.44
N ARG A 13 19.52 4.69 10.09
CA ARG A 13 20.07 5.45 11.25
C ARG A 13 19.35 6.78 11.48
N THR A 14 18.82 6.95 12.66
CA THR A 14 18.30 8.19 13.23
C THR A 14 19.42 9.10 13.73
N SER A 15 19.54 10.27 13.14
CA SER A 15 20.05 11.47 13.78
C SER A 15 19.38 12.69 13.14
N ASN A 16 18.98 13.68 13.91
CA ASN A 16 18.20 14.87 13.50
C ASN A 16 18.70 15.60 12.21
N ARG A 17 19.98 15.43 11.83
CA ARG A 17 20.54 15.97 10.57
C ARG A 17 20.51 14.95 9.42
N GLY A 18 20.45 13.68 9.73
CA GLY A 18 20.27 12.60 8.76
C GLY A 18 18.86 12.64 8.20
N ASP A 19 17.86 12.82 9.07
CA ASP A 19 16.45 12.87 8.72
C ASP A 19 16.14 14.04 7.76
N ALA A 20 16.63 15.25 8.05
CA ALA A 20 16.42 16.40 7.16
C ALA A 20 17.00 16.21 5.74
N ARG A 21 18.14 15.51 5.61
CA ARG A 21 18.75 15.22 4.29
C ARG A 21 17.99 14.12 3.57
N ARG A 22 17.52 13.12 4.29
CA ARG A 22 16.68 12.05 3.74
C ARG A 22 15.34 12.62 3.23
N GLU A 23 14.71 13.46 4.03
CA GLU A 23 13.48 14.16 3.64
C GLU A 23 13.69 15.08 2.43
N ALA A 24 14.78 15.86 2.39
CA ALA A 24 15.11 16.69 1.23
C ALA A 24 15.31 15.85 -0.05
N LEU A 25 15.94 14.67 0.05
CA LEU A 25 16.07 13.74 -1.08
C LEU A 25 14.73 13.20 -1.53
N LEU A 26 13.86 12.79 -0.61
CA LEU A 26 12.53 12.28 -0.93
C LEU A 26 11.64 13.38 -1.54
N GLY A 27 11.63 14.58 -0.99
CA GLY A 27 10.89 15.72 -1.54
C GLY A 27 11.34 16.06 -2.96
N ALA A 28 12.65 16.16 -3.20
CA ALA A 28 13.20 16.41 -4.52
C ALA A 28 12.88 15.27 -5.52
N PHE A 29 12.85 14.02 -5.04
CA PHE A 29 12.49 12.86 -5.84
C PHE A 29 11.01 12.88 -6.23
N GLU A 30 10.14 13.16 -5.26
CA GLU A 30 8.71 13.26 -5.49
C GLU A 30 8.37 14.39 -6.50
N GLU A 31 9.02 15.55 -6.39
CA GLU A 31 8.88 16.64 -7.38
C GLU A 31 9.24 16.16 -8.79
N LEU A 32 10.35 15.42 -8.92
CA LEU A 32 10.76 14.89 -10.23
C LEU A 32 9.76 13.87 -10.79
N LEU A 33 9.17 13.01 -9.93
CA LEU A 33 8.16 12.05 -10.36
C LEU A 33 6.83 12.70 -10.81
N ARG A 34 6.57 13.94 -10.43
CA ARG A 34 5.46 14.73 -11.00
C ARG A 34 5.75 15.21 -12.41
N GLU A 35 7.02 15.34 -12.77
CA GLU A 35 7.48 15.89 -14.07
C GLU A 35 7.79 14.80 -15.09
N GLN A 36 8.23 13.61 -14.64
CA GLN A 36 8.75 12.55 -15.52
C GLN A 36 8.61 11.15 -14.89
N SER A 37 8.75 10.11 -15.72
CA SER A 37 8.70 8.70 -15.27
C SER A 37 9.89 8.34 -14.37
N LEU A 38 9.75 7.25 -13.59
CA LEU A 38 10.85 6.75 -12.77
C LEU A 38 12.09 6.41 -13.62
N GLU A 39 11.91 5.88 -14.83
CA GLU A 39 13.01 5.54 -15.73
C GLU A 39 13.86 6.76 -16.06
N GLU A 40 13.22 7.89 -16.38
CA GLU A 40 13.86 9.15 -16.78
C GLU A 40 14.54 9.87 -15.62
N VAL A 41 14.07 9.69 -14.38
CA VAL A 41 14.65 10.34 -13.21
C VAL A 41 16.09 9.92 -12.99
N ASN A 42 17.00 10.91 -12.84
CA ASN A 42 18.42 10.69 -12.58
C ASN A 42 18.78 11.00 -11.12
N VAL A 43 19.51 10.09 -10.45
CA VAL A 43 19.98 10.27 -9.06
C VAL A 43 20.83 11.54 -8.89
N ALA A 44 21.58 11.95 -9.91
CA ALA A 44 22.34 13.19 -9.85
C ALA A 44 21.40 14.42 -9.77
N GLU A 45 20.27 14.39 -10.46
CA GLU A 45 19.28 15.47 -10.43
C GLU A 45 18.53 15.50 -9.10
N ILE A 46 18.13 14.34 -8.56
CA ILE A 46 17.57 14.23 -7.20
C ILE A 46 18.51 14.89 -6.19
N SER A 47 19.79 14.49 -6.21
CA SER A 47 20.79 15.00 -5.28
C SER A 47 21.03 16.51 -5.43
N ARG A 48 21.06 17.02 -6.67
CA ARG A 48 21.20 18.44 -6.98
C ARG A 48 20.02 19.26 -6.44
N ARG A 49 18.79 18.82 -6.67
CA ARG A 49 17.58 19.51 -6.14
C ARG A 49 17.54 19.48 -4.61
N ALA A 50 17.91 18.37 -4.00
CA ALA A 50 17.98 18.22 -2.56
C ALA A 50 19.15 18.98 -1.90
N GLY A 51 20.05 19.59 -2.67
CA GLY A 51 21.22 20.30 -2.14
C GLY A 51 22.26 19.38 -1.47
N VAL A 52 22.33 18.10 -1.89
CA VAL A 52 23.26 17.10 -1.34
C VAL A 52 24.11 16.45 -2.44
N THR A 53 25.13 15.70 -2.04
CA THR A 53 25.98 14.96 -2.99
C THR A 53 25.29 13.67 -3.47
N ARG A 54 25.64 13.17 -4.66
CA ARG A 54 25.21 11.86 -5.16
C ARG A 54 25.58 10.71 -4.19
N SER A 55 26.70 10.81 -3.51
CA SER A 55 27.12 9.84 -2.49
C SER A 55 26.18 9.83 -1.29
N ALA A 56 25.57 10.99 -0.95
CA ALA A 56 24.58 11.06 0.11
C ALA A 56 23.30 10.30 -0.26
N PHE A 57 22.86 10.34 -1.52
CA PHE A 57 21.74 9.51 -1.96
C PHE A 57 21.99 8.03 -1.69
N TYR A 58 23.13 7.50 -2.13
CA TYR A 58 23.46 6.07 -1.96
C TYR A 58 23.80 5.68 -0.52
N PHE A 59 24.00 6.66 0.37
CA PHE A 59 24.07 6.41 1.81
C PHE A 59 22.69 6.04 2.39
N TYR A 60 21.61 6.68 1.90
CA TYR A 60 20.24 6.44 2.37
C TYR A 60 19.51 5.35 1.59
N PHE A 61 19.74 5.27 0.29
CA PHE A 61 18.97 4.41 -0.62
C PHE A 61 19.93 3.60 -1.52
N GLU A 62 19.73 2.31 -1.56
CA GLU A 62 20.52 1.40 -2.43
C GLU A 62 20.35 1.75 -3.92
N SER A 63 19.12 2.13 -4.30
CA SER A 63 18.76 2.52 -5.67
C SER A 63 17.58 3.49 -5.67
N LYS A 64 17.31 4.13 -6.83
CA LYS A 64 16.10 4.93 -6.98
C LYS A 64 14.82 4.10 -6.88
N ALA A 65 14.84 2.84 -7.31
CA ALA A 65 13.71 1.93 -7.18
C ALA A 65 13.39 1.65 -5.70
N VAL A 66 14.41 1.41 -4.86
CA VAL A 66 14.22 1.24 -3.41
C VAL A 66 13.79 2.56 -2.75
N ALA A 67 14.28 3.71 -3.22
CA ALA A 67 13.86 5.01 -2.69
C ALA A 67 12.36 5.31 -2.94
N VAL A 68 11.74 4.74 -4.00
CA VAL A 68 10.28 4.85 -4.23
C VAL A 68 9.49 4.28 -3.06
N LEU A 69 9.93 3.18 -2.46
CA LEU A 69 9.23 2.58 -1.30
C LEU A 69 9.17 3.56 -0.11
N ALA A 70 10.20 4.38 0.05
CA ALA A 70 10.22 5.40 1.10
C ALA A 70 9.28 6.59 0.83
N LEU A 71 8.92 6.85 -0.44
CA LEU A 71 7.90 7.85 -0.79
C LEU A 71 6.48 7.38 -0.49
N LEU A 72 6.28 6.08 -0.33
CA LEU A 72 4.96 5.47 -0.14
C LEU A 72 4.63 5.23 1.34
N GLN A 73 5.35 5.88 2.26
CA GLN A 73 5.08 5.73 3.69
C GLN A 73 3.59 6.01 3.99
N GLY A 74 3.02 7.10 3.44
CA GLY A 74 1.60 7.41 3.61
C GLY A 74 0.65 6.33 3.08
N LEU A 75 1.01 5.65 1.99
CA LEU A 75 0.22 4.51 1.47
C LEU A 75 0.29 3.31 2.43
N TYR A 76 1.46 3.03 3.01
CA TYR A 76 1.60 1.95 3.98
C TYR A 76 0.86 2.25 5.29
N ASP A 77 0.90 3.50 5.74
CA ASP A 77 0.16 3.96 6.91
C ASP A 77 -1.35 3.79 6.67
N ALA A 78 -1.87 4.23 5.53
CA ALA A 78 -3.27 4.04 5.14
C ALA A 78 -3.66 2.56 5.05
N ALA A 79 -2.79 1.69 4.52
CA ALA A 79 -3.04 0.24 4.48
C ALA A 79 -3.04 -0.36 5.90
N GLY A 80 -2.18 0.11 6.78
CA GLY A 80 -2.17 -0.26 8.20
C GLY A 80 -3.47 0.12 8.90
N ASP A 81 -3.91 1.36 8.74
CA ASP A 81 -5.15 1.89 9.32
C ASP A 81 -6.39 1.15 8.78
N ALA A 82 -6.43 0.86 7.46
CA ALA A 82 -7.49 0.07 6.85
C ALA A 82 -7.57 -1.35 7.44
N ASN A 83 -6.41 -2.01 7.63
CA ASN A 83 -6.36 -3.31 8.29
C ASN A 83 -6.82 -3.24 9.76
N GLU A 84 -6.40 -2.21 10.49
CA GLU A 84 -6.82 -2.01 11.89
C GLU A 84 -8.35 -1.84 11.99
N LEU A 85 -8.94 -1.08 11.07
CA LEU A 85 -10.39 -0.90 10.97
C LEU A 85 -11.11 -2.23 10.73
N LEU A 86 -10.60 -3.07 9.84
CA LEU A 86 -11.19 -4.39 9.57
C LEU A 86 -11.08 -5.35 10.77
N VAL A 87 -9.98 -5.29 11.51
CA VAL A 87 -9.71 -6.16 12.67
C VAL A 87 -10.51 -5.76 13.91
N LYS A 88 -10.77 -4.47 14.14
CA LYS A 88 -11.47 -3.96 15.34
C LYS A 88 -12.90 -4.48 15.52
N ALA A 89 -13.53 -5.00 14.48
CA ALA A 89 -14.86 -5.63 14.50
C ALA A 89 -15.98 -4.77 15.14
N GLU A 90 -15.83 -3.45 15.14
CA GLU A 90 -16.84 -2.50 15.58
C GLU A 90 -17.65 -1.98 14.38
N GLY A 91 -18.98 -1.90 14.50
CA GLY A 91 -19.88 -1.47 13.44
C GLY A 91 -20.23 -2.59 12.44
N GLU A 92 -21.02 -2.21 11.42
CA GLU A 92 -21.47 -3.15 10.40
C GLU A 92 -20.32 -3.57 9.47
N PRO A 93 -20.22 -4.84 9.10
CA PRO A 93 -19.15 -5.32 8.22
C PRO A 93 -19.05 -4.57 6.88
N GLU A 94 -20.18 -4.21 6.29
CA GLU A 94 -20.22 -3.47 5.01
C GLU A 94 -19.56 -2.10 5.15
N ASP A 95 -19.88 -1.35 6.22
CA ASP A 95 -19.35 -0.02 6.45
C ASP A 95 -17.84 -0.06 6.66
N ARG A 96 -17.35 -0.99 7.48
CA ARG A 96 -15.91 -1.18 7.73
C ARG A 96 -15.13 -1.53 6.47
N ILE A 97 -15.66 -2.46 5.67
CA ILE A 97 -15.02 -2.88 4.41
C ILE A 97 -14.97 -1.72 3.43
N ARG A 98 -16.10 -1.01 3.27
CA ARG A 98 -16.19 0.15 2.39
C ARG A 98 -15.22 1.26 2.80
N GLU A 99 -15.18 1.59 4.08
CA GLU A 99 -14.29 2.62 4.62
C GLU A 99 -12.82 2.22 4.42
N ALA A 100 -12.44 0.99 4.75
CA ALA A 100 -11.08 0.48 4.55
C ALA A 100 -10.65 0.56 3.07
N ILE A 101 -11.51 0.15 2.14
CA ILE A 101 -11.22 0.23 0.70
C ILE A 101 -11.13 1.70 0.26
N THR A 102 -12.03 2.57 0.74
CA THR A 102 -12.02 4.01 0.44
C THR A 102 -10.70 4.66 0.86
N MET A 103 -10.19 4.35 2.06
CA MET A 103 -8.91 4.86 2.56
C MET A 103 -7.74 4.50 1.64
N LEU A 104 -7.74 3.29 1.07
CA LEU A 104 -6.71 2.87 0.12
C LEU A 104 -6.77 3.68 -1.19
N PHE A 105 -7.96 3.91 -1.73
CA PHE A 105 -8.14 4.73 -2.93
C PHE A 105 -7.76 6.19 -2.69
N ASP A 106 -8.16 6.78 -1.56
CA ASP A 106 -7.79 8.15 -1.18
C ASP A 106 -6.27 8.30 -1.09
N SER A 107 -5.59 7.34 -0.49
CA SER A 107 -4.13 7.35 -0.39
C SER A 107 -3.44 7.22 -1.76
N VAL A 108 -3.99 6.41 -2.67
CA VAL A 108 -3.47 6.33 -4.05
C VAL A 108 -3.69 7.64 -4.80
N ASP A 109 -4.83 8.29 -4.64
CA ASP A 109 -5.10 9.60 -5.26
C ASP A 109 -4.15 10.68 -4.75
N GLU A 110 -3.92 10.72 -3.45
CA GLU A 110 -2.99 11.67 -2.82
C GLU A 110 -1.55 11.47 -3.30
N HIS A 111 -1.15 10.22 -3.53
CA HIS A 111 0.23 9.83 -3.85
C HIS A 111 0.37 9.27 -5.28
N ALA A 112 -0.49 9.70 -6.22
CA ALA A 112 -0.63 9.09 -7.55
C ALA A 112 0.69 8.97 -8.34
N HIS A 113 1.57 9.97 -8.26
CA HIS A 113 2.87 9.95 -8.97
C HIS A 113 3.81 8.91 -8.37
N SER A 114 3.91 8.87 -7.04
CA SER A 114 4.74 7.91 -6.32
C SER A 114 4.22 6.48 -6.47
N TYR A 115 2.89 6.30 -6.51
CA TYR A 115 2.29 4.99 -6.75
C TYR A 115 2.59 4.47 -8.16
N ARG A 116 2.50 5.32 -9.21
CA ARG A 116 2.91 4.93 -10.58
C ARG A 116 4.39 4.56 -10.64
N ALA A 117 5.26 5.34 -9.96
CA ALA A 117 6.68 5.00 -9.87
C ALA A 117 6.92 3.65 -9.14
N LEU A 118 6.09 3.29 -8.14
CA LEU A 118 6.11 1.95 -7.54
C LEU A 118 5.81 0.87 -8.57
N LEU A 119 4.78 1.05 -9.41
CA LEU A 119 4.44 0.06 -10.44
C LEU A 119 5.60 -0.16 -11.41
N GLU A 120 6.25 0.92 -11.86
CA GLU A 120 7.46 0.85 -12.68
C GLU A 120 8.62 0.17 -11.94
N ALA A 121 8.88 0.54 -10.68
CA ALA A 121 9.94 -0.03 -9.85
C ALA A 121 9.72 -1.53 -9.63
N ARG A 122 8.49 -1.96 -9.34
CA ARG A 122 8.11 -3.36 -9.13
C ARG A 122 8.26 -4.19 -10.41
N ALA A 123 7.96 -3.60 -11.57
CA ALA A 123 8.16 -4.27 -12.86
C ALA A 123 9.64 -4.46 -13.22
N ALA A 124 10.49 -3.47 -12.88
CA ALA A 124 11.88 -3.42 -13.29
C ALA A 124 12.88 -4.02 -12.28
N SER A 125 12.54 -4.06 -10.97
CA SER A 125 13.45 -4.45 -9.89
C SER A 125 12.96 -5.69 -9.15
N PRO A 126 13.70 -6.82 -9.22
CA PRO A 126 13.38 -8.03 -8.44
C PRO A 126 13.33 -7.75 -6.94
N SER A 127 14.27 -6.98 -6.39
CA SER A 127 14.30 -6.65 -4.94
C SER A 127 13.07 -5.86 -4.50
N VAL A 128 12.60 -4.90 -5.31
CA VAL A 128 11.36 -4.16 -4.99
C VAL A 128 10.14 -5.09 -5.04
N ARG A 129 10.11 -6.01 -5.99
CA ARG A 129 9.04 -7.01 -6.10
C ARG A 129 9.02 -7.94 -4.88
N GLU A 130 10.16 -8.46 -4.47
CA GLU A 130 10.29 -9.31 -3.29
C GLU A 130 9.81 -8.57 -2.03
N MET A 131 10.26 -7.34 -1.82
CA MET A 131 9.81 -6.50 -0.68
C MET A 131 8.30 -6.25 -0.71
N TRP A 132 7.73 -6.01 -1.89
CA TRP A 132 6.28 -5.87 -2.04
C TRP A 132 5.54 -7.14 -1.66
N GLU A 133 5.95 -8.29 -2.16
CA GLU A 133 5.32 -9.60 -1.86
C GLU A 133 5.43 -9.95 -0.37
N GLU A 134 6.58 -9.68 0.26
CA GLU A 134 6.75 -9.88 1.71
C GLU A 134 5.74 -9.05 2.51
N GLY A 135 5.60 -7.76 2.20
CA GLY A 135 4.62 -6.90 2.87
C GLY A 135 3.18 -7.34 2.62
N ARG A 136 2.86 -7.79 1.40
CA ARG A 136 1.52 -8.33 1.09
C ARG A 136 1.21 -9.58 1.88
N ALA A 137 2.19 -10.48 2.07
CA ALA A 137 2.03 -11.67 2.89
C ALA A 137 1.73 -11.33 4.37
N GLU A 138 2.37 -10.30 4.93
CA GLU A 138 2.06 -9.82 6.29
C GLU A 138 0.61 -9.33 6.41
N TYR A 139 0.13 -8.52 5.45
CA TYR A 139 -1.27 -8.08 5.44
C TYR A 139 -2.24 -9.24 5.25
N ALA A 140 -1.94 -10.21 4.37
CA ALA A 140 -2.77 -11.39 4.17
C ALA A 140 -2.92 -12.18 5.47
N HIS A 141 -1.84 -12.33 6.23
CA HIS A 141 -1.85 -13.01 7.53
C HIS A 141 -2.76 -12.30 8.55
N VAL A 142 -2.71 -10.96 8.62
CA VAL A 142 -3.58 -10.17 9.51
C VAL A 142 -5.06 -10.34 9.14
N ILE A 143 -5.39 -10.24 7.85
CA ILE A 143 -6.76 -10.42 7.35
C ILE A 143 -7.24 -11.85 7.55
N ALA A 144 -6.39 -12.85 7.35
CA ALA A 144 -6.72 -14.26 7.62
C ALA A 144 -7.08 -14.49 9.09
N GLY A 145 -6.33 -13.86 10.00
CA GLY A 145 -6.63 -13.87 11.43
C GLY A 145 -8.00 -13.27 11.76
N MET A 146 -8.35 -12.16 11.11
CA MET A 146 -9.68 -11.54 11.23
C MET A 146 -10.77 -12.50 10.72
N ILE A 147 -10.63 -13.06 9.51
CA ILE A 147 -11.60 -14.01 8.94
C ILE A 147 -11.78 -15.22 9.86
N GLY A 148 -10.69 -15.77 10.40
CA GLY A 148 -10.73 -16.88 11.36
C GLY A 148 -11.50 -16.54 12.63
N THR A 149 -11.29 -15.34 13.18
CA THR A 149 -11.99 -14.82 14.37
C THR A 149 -13.50 -14.64 14.10
N GLU A 150 -13.85 -14.09 12.95
CA GLU A 150 -15.25 -13.88 12.54
C GLU A 150 -15.98 -15.23 12.33
N ARG A 151 -15.30 -16.21 11.72
CA ARG A 151 -15.84 -17.59 11.57
C ARG A 151 -16.05 -18.27 12.94
N ALA A 152 -15.05 -18.21 13.80
CA ALA A 152 -15.14 -18.80 15.14
C ALA A 152 -16.28 -18.19 15.99
N ALA A 153 -16.60 -16.92 15.75
CA ALA A 153 -17.71 -16.22 16.37
C ALA A 153 -19.07 -16.43 15.68
N GLY A 154 -19.12 -17.19 14.59
CA GLY A 154 -20.33 -17.44 13.79
C GLY A 154 -20.84 -16.21 13.01
N ARG A 155 -20.03 -15.17 12.85
CA ARG A 155 -20.38 -13.97 12.09
C ARG A 155 -19.99 -14.04 10.63
N ALA A 156 -18.97 -14.82 10.29
CA ALA A 156 -18.54 -15.07 8.91
C ALA A 156 -18.94 -16.49 8.46
N VAL A 157 -19.10 -16.68 7.15
CA VAL A 157 -19.46 -17.98 6.59
C VAL A 157 -18.25 -18.92 6.53
N GLU A 158 -18.51 -20.21 6.67
CA GLU A 158 -17.51 -21.24 6.37
C GLU A 158 -17.14 -21.19 4.86
N GLY A 159 -15.89 -21.49 4.56
CA GLY A 159 -15.41 -21.41 3.18
C GLY A 159 -13.97 -21.86 3.02
N PRO A 160 -13.28 -21.38 1.97
CA PRO A 160 -11.89 -21.71 1.72
C PRO A 160 -10.97 -21.37 2.88
N ASP A 161 -9.73 -21.86 2.83
CA ASP A 161 -8.68 -21.47 3.77
C ASP A 161 -8.59 -19.95 3.89
N ALA A 162 -8.48 -19.47 5.13
CA ALA A 162 -8.56 -18.03 5.40
C ALA A 162 -7.36 -17.25 4.81
N GLU A 163 -6.17 -17.86 4.82
CA GLU A 163 -4.95 -17.24 4.26
C GLU A 163 -5.06 -17.13 2.72
N ALA A 164 -5.50 -18.20 2.08
CA ALA A 164 -5.72 -18.21 0.63
C ALA A 164 -6.80 -17.18 0.23
N LEU A 165 -7.89 -17.10 1.01
CA LEU A 165 -8.96 -16.13 0.76
C LEU A 165 -8.49 -14.69 0.92
N ALA A 166 -7.77 -14.38 2.01
CA ALA A 166 -7.20 -13.07 2.27
C ALA A 166 -6.26 -12.64 1.14
N THR A 167 -5.35 -13.55 0.72
CA THR A 167 -4.41 -13.29 -0.38
C THR A 167 -5.15 -12.91 -1.67
N VAL A 168 -6.19 -13.64 -2.05
CA VAL A 168 -6.96 -13.37 -3.27
C VAL A 168 -7.69 -12.03 -3.17
N LEU A 169 -8.33 -11.73 -2.03
CA LEU A 169 -9.05 -10.47 -1.83
C LEU A 169 -8.09 -9.26 -1.88
N LEU A 170 -6.93 -9.36 -1.26
CA LEU A 170 -5.92 -8.30 -1.33
C LEU A 170 -5.36 -8.11 -2.74
N ASN A 171 -5.14 -9.20 -3.50
CA ASN A 171 -4.72 -9.10 -4.90
C ASN A 171 -5.77 -8.41 -5.78
N LEU A 172 -7.07 -8.61 -5.49
CA LEU A 172 -8.14 -7.88 -6.19
C LEU A 172 -8.11 -6.38 -5.87
N ASN A 173 -7.88 -6.02 -4.59
CA ASN A 173 -7.70 -4.62 -4.21
C ASN A 173 -6.50 -4.01 -4.94
N ASP A 174 -5.33 -4.65 -4.90
CA ASP A 174 -4.13 -4.17 -5.57
C ASP A 174 -4.35 -3.95 -7.06
N HIS A 175 -4.98 -4.89 -7.73
CA HIS A 175 -5.27 -4.77 -9.16
C HIS A 175 -6.22 -3.60 -9.46
N ALA A 176 -7.23 -3.38 -8.64
CA ALA A 176 -8.14 -2.26 -8.79
C ALA A 176 -7.44 -0.91 -8.56
N LEU A 177 -6.61 -0.79 -7.51
CA LEU A 177 -5.80 0.39 -7.22
C LEU A 177 -4.79 0.69 -8.35
N GLU A 178 -4.13 -0.34 -8.89
CA GLU A 178 -3.22 -0.23 -10.04
C GLU A 178 -3.96 0.32 -11.27
N ARG A 179 -5.13 -0.25 -11.60
CA ARG A 179 -5.91 0.22 -12.74
C ARG A 179 -6.41 1.65 -12.54
N HIS A 180 -6.86 2.00 -11.35
CA HIS A 180 -7.27 3.36 -10.99
C HIS A 180 -6.11 4.35 -11.16
N ALA A 181 -4.94 4.07 -10.61
CA ALA A 181 -3.75 4.92 -10.72
C ALA A 181 -3.29 5.15 -12.17
N LEU A 182 -3.56 4.19 -13.06
CA LEU A 182 -3.27 4.27 -14.49
C LEU A 182 -4.41 4.90 -15.32
N GLY A 183 -5.53 5.27 -14.70
CA GLY A 183 -6.70 5.82 -15.39
C GLY A 183 -7.42 4.78 -16.27
N LEU A 184 -7.38 3.50 -15.87
CA LEU A 184 -7.94 2.37 -16.60
C LEU A 184 -9.10 1.71 -15.85
N GLY A 185 -10.12 1.25 -16.56
CA GLY A 185 -11.22 0.47 -15.98
C GLY A 185 -12.38 1.32 -15.49
N PRO A 186 -13.18 0.79 -14.53
CA PRO A 186 -14.28 1.51 -13.88
C PRO A 186 -13.80 2.77 -13.18
N ASP A 187 -14.73 3.67 -12.86
CA ASP A 187 -14.39 4.81 -12.02
C ASP A 187 -14.10 4.39 -10.57
N ARG A 188 -13.63 5.35 -9.76
CA ARG A 188 -13.23 5.11 -8.37
C ARG A 188 -14.38 4.52 -7.53
N ASP A 189 -15.56 5.10 -7.65
CA ASP A 189 -16.70 4.72 -6.82
C ASP A 189 -17.25 3.34 -7.23
N GLU A 190 -17.23 3.03 -8.51
CA GLU A 190 -17.55 1.68 -9.02
C GLU A 190 -16.56 0.62 -8.53
N HIS A 191 -15.24 0.93 -8.49
CA HIS A 191 -14.25 0.03 -7.92
C HIS A 191 -14.53 -0.25 -6.43
N ILE A 192 -14.77 0.82 -5.63
CA ILE A 192 -15.08 0.70 -4.20
C ILE A 192 -16.33 -0.13 -3.99
N GLU A 193 -17.39 0.11 -4.77
CA GLU A 193 -18.64 -0.64 -4.68
C GLU A 193 -18.45 -2.12 -4.97
N VAL A 194 -17.77 -2.45 -6.07
CA VAL A 194 -17.57 -3.85 -6.48
C VAL A 194 -16.67 -4.58 -5.49
N LEU A 195 -15.58 -3.97 -5.05
CA LEU A 195 -14.70 -4.59 -4.05
C LEU A 195 -15.42 -4.80 -2.72
N THR A 196 -16.17 -3.81 -2.23
CA THR A 196 -16.97 -3.94 -1.02
C THR A 196 -17.95 -5.11 -1.13
N TYR A 197 -18.67 -5.22 -2.25
CA TYR A 197 -19.56 -6.33 -2.52
C TYR A 197 -18.84 -7.69 -2.50
N LEU A 198 -17.69 -7.80 -3.18
CA LEU A 198 -16.93 -9.06 -3.23
C LEU A 198 -16.43 -9.48 -1.85
N TRP A 199 -15.89 -8.56 -1.08
CA TRP A 199 -15.44 -8.81 0.29
C TRP A 199 -16.60 -9.26 1.18
N LEU A 200 -17.70 -8.51 1.17
CA LEU A 200 -18.87 -8.79 2.00
C LEU A 200 -19.47 -10.17 1.69
N ARG A 201 -19.65 -10.47 0.40
CA ARG A 201 -20.20 -11.77 -0.04
C ARG A 201 -19.28 -12.94 0.27
N THR A 202 -17.99 -12.74 0.12
CA THR A 202 -17.01 -13.82 0.25
C THR A 202 -16.73 -14.15 1.72
N VAL A 203 -16.67 -13.13 2.58
CA VAL A 203 -16.37 -13.33 4.01
C VAL A 203 -17.65 -13.58 4.82
N TYR A 204 -18.69 -12.79 4.62
CA TYR A 204 -19.90 -12.81 5.46
C TYR A 204 -21.11 -13.49 4.79
N GLY A 205 -21.07 -13.75 3.49
CA GLY A 205 -22.16 -14.43 2.78
C GLY A 205 -23.45 -13.62 2.65
N THR A 206 -23.44 -12.34 3.07
CA THR A 206 -24.63 -11.49 3.05
C THR A 206 -24.76 -10.72 1.73
N ASP A 207 -26.00 -10.55 1.26
CA ASP A 207 -26.35 -9.48 0.34
C ASP A 207 -26.41 -8.16 1.12
N ARG A 208 -26.30 -7.02 0.41
CA ARG A 208 -26.54 -5.69 1.00
C ARG A 208 -27.80 -5.75 1.87
N SER A 209 -27.72 -5.23 3.08
CA SER A 209 -28.88 -5.10 3.95
C SER A 209 -29.99 -4.37 3.20
N THR A 210 -31.03 -5.10 2.84
CA THR A 210 -32.28 -4.51 2.33
C THR A 210 -32.95 -3.89 3.56
N THR A 211 -32.71 -2.63 3.80
CA THR A 211 -33.49 -1.83 4.75
C THR A 211 -34.41 -0.90 3.99
#